data_e3f6da07fc1cf7509db4d1a6055f7778
#
_entry.id   e3f6da07fc1cf7509db4d1a6055f7778
#
_cell.length_a   1.000
_cell.length_b   1.000
_cell.length_c   1.000
_cell.angle_alpha   90.00
_cell.angle_beta   90.00
_cell.angle_gamma   90.00
#
_symmetry.space_group_name_H-M   'P 1'
#
loop_
_entity.id
_entity.type
_entity.pdbx_description
1 polymer ?
#
loop_
_entity_poly.entity_id
_entity_poly.type
_entity_poly.pdbx_seq_one_letter_code
_entity_poly.pdbx_strand_id
1 'polypeptide(L)'
;MKEHIDDHYVKLAQRDGYRARAAYKLLEINEKLQLIKKGMTVVDLGSAPGSWSQVAGKLVGDTGKLIASDILPMDTLENVTFIQGDFREQEVFDKIMAEVADKKVDVVLSDMAPNTSGFTAVDQPRMIYLCELAMDFAEQVLPEGGTLVIK
;
A
#
# COMPACT_ATOMS: atom_id res chain seq x y z
N MET A 1 1.52 16.23 -23.07
CA MET A 1 2.61 16.41 -22.08
C MET A 1 2.47 15.47 -20.93
N LYS A 2 1.32 15.41 -20.26
CA LYS A 2 1.07 14.47 -19.18
C LYS A 2 1.18 13.01 -19.65
N GLU A 3 0.72 12.71 -20.85
CA GLU A 3 0.80 11.36 -21.44
C GLU A 3 2.25 10.91 -21.67
N HIS A 4 3.15 11.81 -22.06
CA HIS A 4 4.57 11.48 -22.27
C HIS A 4 5.27 11.14 -20.95
N ILE A 5 4.94 11.84 -19.87
CA ILE A 5 5.50 11.56 -18.54
C ILE A 5 4.98 10.22 -18.03
N ASP A 6 3.68 9.96 -18.20
CA ASP A 6 3.06 8.70 -17.80
C ASP A 6 3.66 7.51 -18.55
N ASP A 7 3.85 7.64 -19.88
CA ASP A 7 4.47 6.61 -20.71
C ASP A 7 5.93 6.34 -20.30
N HIS A 8 6.68 7.38 -19.94
CA HIS A 8 8.05 7.24 -19.48
C HIS A 8 8.13 6.39 -18.22
N TYR A 9 7.30 6.70 -17.21
CA TYR A 9 7.28 5.93 -15.96
C TYR A 9 6.73 4.52 -16.13
N VAL A 10 5.76 4.32 -17.02
CA VAL A 10 5.25 2.99 -17.35
C VAL A 10 6.36 2.15 -17.97
N LYS A 11 7.13 2.71 -18.92
CA LYS A 11 8.25 2.01 -19.54
C LYS A 11 9.36 1.69 -18.54
N LEU A 12 9.67 2.63 -17.64
CA LEU A 12 10.65 2.39 -16.59
C LEU A 12 10.20 1.27 -15.66
N ALA A 13 8.92 1.25 -15.29
CA ALA A 13 8.37 0.20 -14.42
C ALA A 13 8.51 -1.17 -15.09
N GLN A 14 8.20 -1.28 -16.37
CA GLN A 14 8.35 -2.51 -17.13
C GLN A 14 9.82 -2.96 -17.17
N ARG A 15 10.74 -2.03 -17.44
CA ARG A 15 12.17 -2.31 -17.46
C ARG A 15 12.67 -2.81 -16.10
N ASP A 16 12.24 -2.18 -15.03
CA ASP A 16 12.72 -2.46 -13.68
C ASP A 16 11.95 -3.60 -13.00
N GLY A 17 10.93 -4.15 -13.66
CA GLY A 17 10.15 -5.28 -13.15
C GLY A 17 9.04 -4.92 -12.18
N TYR A 18 8.68 -3.65 -12.07
CA TYR A 18 7.57 -3.23 -11.22
C TYR A 18 6.23 -3.37 -11.94
N ARG A 19 5.21 -3.73 -11.19
CA ARG A 19 3.85 -3.94 -11.71
C ARG A 19 3.15 -2.65 -12.13
N ALA A 20 3.56 -1.51 -11.54
CA ALA A 20 3.01 -0.21 -11.87
C ALA A 20 4.02 0.90 -11.56
N ARG A 21 3.83 2.05 -12.20
CA ARG A 21 4.69 3.23 -12.00
C ARG A 21 4.63 3.80 -10.59
N ALA A 22 3.57 3.48 -9.85
CA ALA A 22 3.42 3.94 -8.46
C ALA A 22 4.58 3.51 -7.56
N ALA A 23 5.32 2.45 -7.93
CA ALA A 23 6.51 2.00 -7.20
C ALA A 23 7.51 3.14 -6.97
N TYR A 24 7.70 4.00 -7.96
CA TYR A 24 8.71 5.07 -7.88
C TYR A 24 8.39 6.11 -6.82
N LYS A 25 7.10 6.36 -6.58
CA LYS A 25 6.70 7.30 -5.53
C LYS A 25 7.10 6.80 -4.14
N LEU A 26 6.88 5.52 -3.89
CA LEU A 26 7.27 4.93 -2.61
C LEU A 26 8.78 4.86 -2.45
N LEU A 27 9.50 4.50 -3.53
CA LEU A 27 10.97 4.51 -3.53
C LEU A 27 11.50 5.90 -3.19
N GLU A 28 10.95 6.94 -3.82
CA GLU A 28 11.36 8.32 -3.58
C GLU A 28 11.11 8.74 -2.13
N ILE A 29 9.92 8.45 -1.61
CA ILE A 29 9.56 8.78 -0.23
C ILE A 29 10.52 8.07 0.74
N ASN A 30 10.76 6.79 0.52
CA ASN A 30 11.59 6.02 1.44
C ASN A 30 13.06 6.41 1.36
N GLU A 31 13.55 6.79 0.19
CA GLU A 31 14.91 7.30 0.04
C GLU A 31 15.13 8.56 0.89
N LYS A 32 14.15 9.45 0.91
CA LYS A 32 14.22 10.70 1.66
C LYS A 32 14.00 10.53 3.16
N LEU A 33 13.03 9.73 3.55
CA LEU A 33 12.53 9.67 4.92
C LEU A 33 12.87 8.38 5.65
N GLN A 34 13.30 7.35 4.95
CA GLN A 34 13.65 6.04 5.51
C GLN A 34 12.59 5.49 6.47
N LEU A 35 11.33 5.54 6.02
CA LEU A 35 10.19 5.14 6.84
C LEU A 35 10.09 3.62 7.01
N ILE A 36 10.43 2.88 5.95
CA ILE A 36 10.38 1.42 5.94
C ILE A 36 11.79 0.88 6.04
N LYS A 37 12.03 0.08 7.07
CA LYS A 37 13.33 -0.50 7.37
C LYS A 37 13.24 -2.00 7.49
N LYS A 38 14.38 -2.66 7.33
CA LYS A 38 14.50 -4.11 7.48
C LYS A 38 13.95 -4.56 8.83
N GLY A 39 13.16 -5.62 8.82
CA GLY A 39 12.58 -6.22 10.03
C GLY A 39 11.24 -5.63 10.44
N MET A 40 10.77 -4.58 9.79
CA MET A 40 9.48 -3.96 10.12
C MET A 40 8.30 -4.81 9.66
N THR A 41 7.15 -4.58 10.28
CA THR A 41 5.85 -5.10 9.86
C THR A 41 5.07 -3.97 9.21
N VAL A 42 4.69 -4.17 7.94
CA VAL A 42 4.02 -3.17 7.11
C VAL A 42 2.71 -3.73 6.57
N VAL A 43 1.67 -2.94 6.60
CA VAL A 43 0.37 -3.27 5.98
C VAL A 43 0.16 -2.34 4.78
N ASP A 44 -0.12 -2.93 3.62
CA ASP A 44 -0.37 -2.21 2.36
C ASP A 44 -1.85 -2.34 1.99
N LEU A 45 -2.60 -1.27 2.16
CA LEU A 45 -4.04 -1.21 1.85
C LEU A 45 -4.26 -0.74 0.42
N GLY A 46 -5.16 -1.42 -0.30
CA GLY A 46 -5.39 -1.12 -1.71
C GLY A 46 -4.20 -1.53 -2.56
N SER A 47 -3.65 -2.70 -2.31
CA SER A 47 -2.33 -3.12 -2.79
C SER A 47 -2.26 -3.47 -4.27
N ALA A 48 -3.35 -3.92 -4.90
CA ALA A 48 -3.32 -4.36 -6.29
C ALA A 48 -2.97 -3.20 -7.23
N PRO A 49 -2.16 -3.39 -8.26
CA PRO A 49 -1.58 -4.64 -8.73
C PRO A 49 -0.36 -5.15 -7.94
N GLY A 50 0.18 -4.38 -6.98
CA GLY A 50 1.23 -4.84 -6.09
C GLY A 50 2.56 -4.12 -6.19
N SER A 51 2.62 -2.96 -6.85
CA SER A 51 3.90 -2.23 -7.01
C SER A 51 4.46 -1.74 -5.67
N TRP A 52 3.62 -1.20 -4.79
CA TRP A 52 4.06 -0.80 -3.46
C TRP A 52 4.43 -2.01 -2.60
N SER A 53 3.71 -3.11 -2.76
CA SER A 53 4.05 -4.37 -2.09
C SER A 53 5.41 -4.90 -2.55
N GLN A 54 5.74 -4.77 -3.83
CA GLN A 54 7.08 -5.14 -4.34
C GLN A 54 8.18 -4.35 -3.65
N VAL A 55 8.01 -3.03 -3.57
CA VAL A 55 9.00 -2.15 -2.93
C VAL A 55 9.10 -2.43 -1.45
N ALA A 56 7.98 -2.42 -0.74
CA ALA A 56 7.96 -2.59 0.70
C ALA A 56 8.44 -3.98 1.13
N GLY A 57 8.06 -5.02 0.37
CA GLY A 57 8.50 -6.38 0.64
C GLY A 57 10.02 -6.55 0.61
N LYS A 58 10.68 -5.89 -0.35
CA LYS A 58 12.14 -5.89 -0.41
C LYS A 58 12.76 -5.11 0.74
N LEU A 59 12.16 -3.99 1.11
CA LEU A 59 12.69 -3.12 2.16
C LEU A 59 12.63 -3.80 3.54
N VAL A 60 11.54 -4.49 3.85
CA VAL A 60 11.42 -5.19 5.14
C VAL A 60 12.26 -6.46 5.19
N GLY A 61 12.53 -7.06 4.05
CA GLY A 61 13.37 -8.26 3.93
C GLY A 61 12.80 -9.50 4.59
N ASP A 62 13.62 -10.53 4.73
CA ASP A 62 13.19 -11.83 5.26
C ASP A 62 12.81 -11.79 6.74
N THR A 63 13.36 -10.83 7.49
CA THR A 63 13.07 -10.69 8.92
C THR A 63 11.87 -9.81 9.19
N GLY A 64 11.40 -9.10 8.19
CA GLY A 64 10.20 -8.27 8.27
C GLY A 64 8.95 -9.01 7.76
N LYS A 65 7.84 -8.30 7.76
CA LYS A 65 6.59 -8.84 7.25
C LYS A 65 5.82 -7.78 6.50
N LEU A 66 5.32 -8.16 5.31
CA LEU A 66 4.41 -7.32 4.55
C LEU A 66 3.08 -8.04 4.37
N ILE A 67 2.02 -7.38 4.80
CA ILE A 67 0.65 -7.86 4.65
C ILE A 67 -0.05 -6.92 3.70
N ALA A 68 -0.46 -7.43 2.55
CA ALA A 68 -1.16 -6.67 1.52
C ALA A 68 -2.63 -7.04 1.49
N SER A 69 -3.50 -6.08 1.22
CA SER A 69 -4.93 -6.30 1.13
C SER A 69 -5.56 -5.43 0.05
N ASP A 70 -6.48 -6.01 -0.71
CA ASP A 70 -7.26 -5.31 -1.72
C ASP A 70 -8.57 -6.06 -1.96
N ILE A 71 -9.59 -5.34 -2.37
CA ILE A 71 -10.85 -5.92 -2.85
C ILE A 71 -10.59 -6.71 -4.13
N LEU A 72 -9.71 -6.18 -4.99
CA LEU A 72 -9.32 -6.82 -6.25
C LEU A 72 -8.32 -7.94 -6.00
N PRO A 73 -8.30 -8.95 -6.86
CA PRO A 73 -7.26 -9.97 -6.77
C PRO A 73 -5.89 -9.39 -7.14
N MET A 74 -4.86 -10.02 -6.62
CA MET A 74 -3.47 -9.63 -6.88
C MET A 74 -2.64 -10.89 -7.09
N ASP A 75 -1.78 -10.89 -8.10
CA ASP A 75 -0.85 -11.99 -8.33
C ASP A 75 0.11 -12.12 -7.15
N THR A 76 0.42 -13.36 -6.81
CA THR A 76 1.29 -13.68 -5.68
C THR A 76 2.66 -13.02 -5.81
N LEU A 77 3.14 -12.49 -4.70
CA LEU A 77 4.51 -11.98 -4.56
C LEU A 77 5.24 -12.78 -3.49
N GLU A 78 6.50 -13.07 -3.75
CA GLU A 78 7.36 -13.75 -2.76
C GLU A 78 7.48 -12.89 -1.50
N ASN A 79 7.36 -13.51 -0.34
CA ASN A 79 7.47 -12.88 0.98
C ASN A 79 6.37 -11.84 1.29
N VAL A 80 5.28 -11.85 0.51
CA VAL A 80 4.13 -11.00 0.77
C VAL A 80 2.91 -11.87 1.08
N THR A 81 2.24 -11.58 2.18
CA THR A 81 0.97 -12.22 2.52
C THR A 81 -0.16 -11.36 1.98
N PHE A 82 -0.94 -11.89 1.06
CA PHE A 82 -2.06 -11.16 0.46
C PHE A 82 -3.39 -11.67 1.00
N ILE A 83 -4.24 -10.74 1.43
CA ILE A 83 -5.59 -11.02 1.91
C ILE A 83 -6.56 -10.25 1.02
N GLN A 84 -7.31 -10.98 0.21
CA GLN A 84 -8.33 -10.37 -0.64
C GLN A 84 -9.59 -10.09 0.16
N GLY A 85 -10.09 -8.86 0.05
CA GLY A 85 -11.32 -8.45 0.69
C GLY A 85 -11.30 -6.99 1.08
N ASP A 86 -12.41 -6.56 1.67
CA ASP A 86 -12.60 -5.20 2.16
C ASP A 86 -12.19 -5.14 3.63
N PHE A 87 -11.12 -4.40 3.92
CA PHE A 87 -10.59 -4.31 5.29
C PHE A 87 -11.56 -3.64 6.29
N ARG A 88 -12.63 -3.02 5.80
CA ARG A 88 -13.70 -2.50 6.68
C ARG A 88 -14.54 -3.63 7.28
N GLU A 89 -14.56 -4.80 6.64
CA GLU A 89 -15.25 -5.96 7.15
C GLU A 89 -14.44 -6.60 8.28
N GLN A 90 -15.13 -6.94 9.38
CA GLN A 90 -14.47 -7.48 10.57
C GLN A 90 -13.67 -8.75 10.25
N GLU A 91 -14.21 -9.62 9.41
CA GLU A 91 -13.54 -10.86 9.02
C GLU A 91 -12.20 -10.60 8.35
N VAL A 92 -12.14 -9.62 7.43
CA VAL A 92 -10.91 -9.26 6.71
C VAL A 92 -9.92 -8.58 7.68
N PHE A 93 -10.40 -7.66 8.47
CA PHE A 93 -9.60 -7.00 9.51
C PHE A 93 -8.96 -8.04 10.44
N ASP A 94 -9.73 -9.02 10.90
CA ASP A 94 -9.24 -10.06 11.79
C ASP A 94 -8.17 -10.93 11.12
N LYS A 95 -8.32 -11.22 9.83
CA LYS A 95 -7.29 -11.96 9.06
C LYS A 95 -5.98 -11.18 8.97
N ILE A 96 -6.07 -9.87 8.73
CA ILE A 96 -4.89 -9.00 8.70
C ILE A 96 -4.20 -9.01 10.06
N MET A 97 -4.97 -8.84 11.13
CA MET A 97 -4.40 -8.80 12.47
C MET A 97 -3.86 -10.16 12.93
N ALA A 98 -4.44 -11.27 12.46
CA ALA A 98 -3.89 -12.60 12.71
C ALA A 98 -2.50 -12.77 12.10
N GLU A 99 -2.28 -12.18 10.93
CA GLU A 99 -0.95 -12.20 10.29
C GLU A 99 0.05 -11.27 11.00
N VAL A 100 -0.40 -10.17 11.57
CA VAL A 100 0.44 -9.30 12.41
C VAL A 100 0.85 -10.04 13.69
N ALA A 101 -0.05 -10.84 14.22
CA ALA A 101 0.14 -11.64 15.45
C ALA A 101 0.52 -10.76 16.65
N ASP A 102 1.59 -11.11 17.36
CA ASP A 102 2.06 -10.37 18.54
C ASP A 102 3.03 -9.23 18.19
N LYS A 103 3.33 -9.03 16.91
CA LYS A 103 4.18 -7.93 16.46
C LYS A 103 3.35 -6.65 16.35
N LYS A 104 4.03 -5.52 16.40
CA LYS A 104 3.35 -4.24 16.15
C LYS A 104 3.44 -3.88 14.68
N VAL A 105 2.45 -3.17 14.16
CA VAL A 105 2.49 -2.61 12.82
C VAL A 105 3.33 -1.33 12.87
N ASP A 106 4.41 -1.29 12.10
CA ASP A 106 5.30 -0.13 12.06
C ASP A 106 4.83 0.93 11.06
N VAL A 107 4.31 0.48 9.92
CA VAL A 107 3.90 1.37 8.82
C VAL A 107 2.61 0.83 8.19
N VAL A 108 1.69 1.74 7.91
CA VAL A 108 0.52 1.48 7.06
C VAL A 108 0.69 2.28 5.78
N LEU A 109 0.58 1.61 4.64
CA LEU A 109 0.62 2.23 3.32
C LEU A 109 -0.79 2.25 2.73
N SER A 110 -1.12 3.29 1.99
CA SER A 110 -2.38 3.37 1.27
C SER A 110 -2.20 4.08 -0.06
N ASP A 111 -2.38 3.33 -1.14
CA ASP A 111 -2.42 3.85 -2.51
C ASP A 111 -3.77 3.52 -3.14
N MET A 112 -4.83 3.68 -2.36
CA MET A 112 -6.18 3.45 -2.85
C MET A 112 -6.62 4.58 -3.75
N ALA A 113 -7.27 4.23 -4.87
CA ALA A 113 -7.82 5.20 -5.79
C ALA A 113 -9.26 4.81 -6.13
N PRO A 114 -10.21 5.76 -6.13
CA PRO A 114 -11.55 5.46 -6.59
C PRO A 114 -11.57 5.36 -8.11
N ASN A 115 -12.60 4.74 -8.67
CA ASN A 115 -12.89 4.85 -10.08
C ASN A 115 -13.24 6.31 -10.36
N THR A 116 -12.52 6.94 -11.27
CA THR A 116 -12.75 8.34 -11.59
C THR A 116 -13.91 8.48 -12.58
N SER A 117 -14.77 9.47 -12.32
CA SER A 117 -15.88 9.82 -13.21
C SER A 117 -15.52 10.91 -14.21
N GLY A 118 -14.41 11.59 -13.97
CA GLY A 118 -14.02 12.79 -14.72
C GLY A 118 -14.61 14.07 -14.17
N PHE A 119 -15.42 14.00 -13.10
CA PHE A 119 -16.03 15.18 -12.46
C PHE A 119 -15.43 15.36 -11.07
N THR A 120 -14.74 16.48 -10.88
CA THR A 120 -14.08 16.81 -9.61
C THR A 120 -15.04 16.76 -8.41
N ALA A 121 -16.27 17.23 -8.59
CA ALA A 121 -17.28 17.26 -7.54
C ALA A 121 -17.68 15.86 -7.05
N VAL A 122 -17.45 14.81 -7.87
CA VAL A 122 -17.72 13.41 -7.51
C VAL A 122 -16.44 12.74 -7.03
N ASP A 123 -15.32 12.98 -7.71
CA ASP A 123 -14.07 12.26 -7.48
C ASP A 123 -13.36 12.69 -6.19
N GLN A 124 -13.40 13.98 -5.83
CA GLN A 124 -12.76 14.47 -4.61
C GLN A 124 -13.38 13.88 -3.33
N PRO A 125 -14.72 13.87 -3.16
CA PRO A 125 -15.31 13.22 -1.97
C PRO A 125 -14.95 11.74 -1.86
N ARG A 126 -14.88 11.02 -2.99
CA ARG A 126 -14.48 9.61 -2.99
C ARG A 126 -13.05 9.43 -2.54
N MET A 127 -12.15 10.30 -3.00
CA MET A 127 -10.75 10.28 -2.59
C MET A 127 -10.60 10.57 -1.09
N ILE A 128 -11.32 11.58 -0.60
CA ILE A 128 -11.32 11.94 0.83
C ILE A 128 -11.81 10.74 1.67
N TYR A 129 -12.87 10.09 1.22
CA TYR A 129 -13.43 8.92 1.90
C TYR A 129 -12.40 7.79 2.01
N LEU A 130 -11.68 7.49 0.93
CA LEU A 130 -10.64 6.47 0.95
C LEU A 130 -9.49 6.82 1.89
N CYS A 131 -9.11 8.10 1.94
CA CYS A 131 -8.11 8.57 2.89
C CYS A 131 -8.59 8.41 4.33
N GLU A 132 -9.86 8.72 4.62
CA GLU A 132 -10.44 8.55 5.94
C GLU A 132 -10.46 7.09 6.36
N LEU A 133 -10.77 6.18 5.44
CA LEU A 133 -10.75 4.74 5.72
C LEU A 133 -9.34 4.27 6.10
N ALA A 134 -8.32 4.74 5.37
CA ALA A 134 -6.94 4.40 5.68
C ALA A 134 -6.52 4.97 7.03
N MET A 135 -6.93 6.19 7.35
CA MET A 135 -6.64 6.83 8.63
C MET A 135 -7.31 6.08 9.78
N ASP A 136 -8.57 5.68 9.62
CA ASP A 136 -9.28 4.91 10.64
C ASP A 136 -8.60 3.57 10.90
N PHE A 137 -8.19 2.88 9.85
CA PHE A 137 -7.45 1.63 9.99
C PHE A 137 -6.13 1.85 10.72
N ALA A 138 -5.38 2.86 10.31
CA ALA A 138 -4.09 3.18 10.91
C ALA A 138 -4.24 3.52 12.40
N GLU A 139 -5.27 4.28 12.76
CA GLU A 139 -5.54 4.65 14.14
C GLU A 139 -5.81 3.42 15.02
N GLN A 140 -6.47 2.41 14.46
CA GLN A 140 -6.74 1.17 15.18
C GLN A 140 -5.52 0.29 15.38
N VAL A 141 -4.58 0.28 14.42
CA VAL A 141 -3.49 -0.72 14.39
C VAL A 141 -2.11 -0.17 14.69
N LEU A 142 -1.87 1.13 14.43
CA LEU A 142 -0.54 1.71 14.66
C LEU A 142 -0.35 2.07 16.13
N PRO A 143 0.79 1.63 16.72
CA PRO A 143 1.15 2.12 18.04
C PRO A 143 1.68 3.55 17.94
N GLU A 144 1.92 4.16 19.10
CA GLU A 144 2.60 5.45 19.15
C GLU A 144 3.95 5.34 18.45
N GLY A 145 4.24 6.30 17.57
CA GLY A 145 5.46 6.30 16.77
C GLY A 145 5.32 5.58 15.43
N GLY A 146 4.17 4.96 15.15
CA GLY A 146 3.92 4.35 13.85
C GLY A 146 3.68 5.39 12.76
N THR A 147 3.79 4.96 11.50
CA THR A 147 3.71 5.86 10.34
C THR A 147 2.61 5.42 9.37
N LEU A 148 1.84 6.39 8.90
CA LEU A 148 0.86 6.19 7.80
C LEU A 148 1.36 6.96 6.58
N VAL A 149 1.43 6.27 5.43
CA VAL A 149 1.76 6.89 4.14
C VAL A 149 0.56 6.76 3.22
N ILE A 150 0.03 7.90 2.80
CA ILE A 150 -1.09 7.97 1.86
C ILE A 150 -0.59 8.69 0.61
N LYS A 151 -0.91 8.10 -0.54
CA LYS A 151 -0.62 8.72 -1.82
C LYS A 151 -1.74 9.68 -2.22
#